data_44082f0a61221b7fb375ad2be7b0aff9
#
_entry.id   44082f0a61221b7fb375ad2be7b0aff9
#
_cell.length_a   1.000
_cell.length_b   1.000
_cell.length_c   1.000
_cell.angle_alpha   90.00
_cell.angle_beta   90.00
_cell.angle_gamma   90.00
#
_symmetry.space_group_name_H-M   'P 1'
#
loop_
_entity.id
_entity.type
_entity.pdbx_description
1 polymer ?
#
loop_
_entity_poly.entity_id
_entity_poly.type
_entity_poly.pdbx_seq_one_letter_code
_entity_poly.pdbx_strand_id
1 'polypeptide(L)'
;NGYVNSGAILPDQTVTECVVTYQIIEGTLSAVDVEGNRWFRDSYFQKRFLLDAGPPLNVNALQRRLQLLLDDSRIQRLNAELKPGLKPGEGILDVRVEERTPYRLITEYNNYQSPSVGENRGLVTLWHENLTGNGDVFFGQYGRSQGLNPLLDFKYSFPFNAYDTALSYEYRRNTLSVIE
;
A
#
# COMPACT_ATOMS: atom_id res chain seq x y z
N ASN A 1 -13.34 19.65 14.63
CA ASN A 1 -11.89 19.97 14.53
C ASN A 1 -11.02 18.70 14.37
N GLY A 2 -11.52 17.49 14.65
CA GLY A 2 -10.83 16.22 14.45
C GLY A 2 -9.83 15.80 15.54
N TYR A 3 -9.68 16.57 16.59
CA TYR A 3 -8.78 16.25 17.72
C TYR A 3 -9.57 15.59 18.86
N VAL A 4 -9.86 14.30 18.72
CA VAL A 4 -10.80 13.59 19.62
C VAL A 4 -10.16 13.11 20.92
N ASN A 5 -8.84 12.86 20.94
CA ASN A 5 -8.11 12.38 22.11
C ASN A 5 -7.34 13.48 22.84
N SER A 6 -7.45 14.74 22.40
CA SER A 6 -6.80 15.88 23.05
C SER A 6 -7.77 16.54 24.01
N GLY A 7 -7.26 16.99 25.15
CA GLY A 7 -8.05 17.66 26.19
C GLY A 7 -7.21 18.49 27.14
N ALA A 8 -7.90 19.25 27.99
CA ALA A 8 -7.26 19.97 29.08
C ALA A 8 -7.72 19.37 30.42
N ILE A 9 -6.79 19.11 31.28
CA ILE A 9 -7.05 18.64 32.65
C ILE A 9 -6.71 19.82 33.61
N LEU A 10 -7.58 20.02 34.59
CA LEU A 10 -7.27 20.88 35.72
C LEU A 10 -6.69 19.99 36.83
N PRO A 11 -5.36 20.02 37.06
CA PRO A 11 -4.77 19.26 38.15
C PRO A 11 -5.16 19.85 39.51
N ASP A 12 -5.10 19.03 40.55
CA ASP A 12 -5.28 19.51 41.90
C ASP A 12 -4.19 20.57 42.19
N GLN A 13 -4.61 21.79 42.46
CA GLN A 13 -3.70 22.92 42.67
C GLN A 13 -4.24 23.90 43.70
N THR A 14 -3.34 24.51 44.44
CA THR A 14 -3.66 25.66 45.29
C THR A 14 -3.50 26.91 44.44
N VAL A 15 -4.60 27.67 44.26
CA VAL A 15 -4.57 28.89 43.47
C VAL A 15 -3.82 29.98 44.28
N THR A 16 -2.64 30.36 43.81
CA THR A 16 -1.85 31.47 44.31
C THR A 16 -1.83 32.59 43.28
N GLU A 17 -1.94 33.82 43.74
CA GLU A 17 -1.90 35.03 42.86
C GLU A 17 -2.96 35.03 41.73
N CYS A 18 -4.10 34.35 41.92
CA CYS A 18 -5.16 34.21 40.92
C CYS A 18 -4.72 33.49 39.62
N VAL A 19 -3.63 32.71 39.64
CA VAL A 19 -3.15 31.94 38.50
C VAL A 19 -3.71 30.51 38.58
N VAL A 20 -4.36 30.06 37.50
CA VAL A 20 -4.84 28.68 37.33
C VAL A 20 -4.06 28.02 36.23
N THR A 21 -3.46 26.87 36.52
CA THR A 21 -2.68 26.09 35.55
C THR A 21 -3.53 24.97 34.95
N TYR A 22 -3.60 24.88 33.62
CA TYR A 22 -4.21 23.79 32.92
C TYR A 22 -3.12 22.92 32.30
N GLN A 23 -3.26 21.60 32.45
CA GLN A 23 -2.43 20.63 31.76
C GLN A 23 -3.11 20.23 30.46
N ILE A 24 -2.47 20.51 29.33
CA ILE A 24 -2.97 20.07 28.00
C ILE A 24 -2.41 18.67 27.70
N ILE A 25 -3.31 17.76 27.36
CA ILE A 25 -2.96 16.43 26.87
C ILE A 25 -3.21 16.41 25.38
N GLU A 26 -2.15 16.23 24.61
CA GLU A 26 -2.24 16.05 23.17
C GLU A 26 -2.52 14.59 22.84
N GLY A 27 -3.53 14.35 22.00
CA GLY A 27 -3.83 13.00 21.51
C GLY A 27 -2.70 12.45 20.67
N THR A 28 -2.35 11.19 20.87
CA THR A 28 -1.30 10.48 20.12
C THR A 28 -1.81 9.12 19.66
N LEU A 29 -1.29 8.63 18.54
CA LEU A 29 -1.48 7.25 18.09
C LEU A 29 -0.31 6.42 18.61
N SER A 30 -0.58 5.54 19.58
CA SER A 30 0.45 4.72 20.23
C SER A 30 0.74 3.43 19.48
N ALA A 31 -0.26 2.85 18.81
CA ALA A 31 -0.12 1.64 18.03
C ALA A 31 -1.11 1.57 16.88
N VAL A 32 -0.77 0.77 15.87
CA VAL A 32 -1.66 0.38 14.77
C VAL A 32 -1.62 -1.15 14.70
N ASP A 33 -2.73 -1.76 15.10
CA ASP A 33 -2.88 -3.21 15.08
C ASP A 33 -3.59 -3.59 13.78
N VAL A 34 -3.00 -4.53 13.02
CA VAL A 34 -3.48 -4.93 11.70
C VAL A 34 -3.88 -6.40 11.75
N GLU A 35 -5.10 -6.69 11.29
CA GLU A 35 -5.64 -8.04 11.23
C GLU A 35 -6.23 -8.34 9.84
N GLY A 36 -6.18 -9.62 9.46
CA GLY A 36 -6.80 -10.10 8.20
C GLY A 36 -5.93 -9.94 6.96
N ASN A 37 -4.77 -9.29 7.07
CA ASN A 37 -3.80 -9.22 5.99
C ASN A 37 -3.15 -10.59 5.74
N ARG A 38 -2.98 -10.92 4.49
CA ARG A 38 -2.38 -12.17 4.03
C ARG A 38 -1.15 -11.93 3.14
N TRP A 39 -1.24 -10.93 2.28
CA TRP A 39 -0.24 -10.61 1.26
C TRP A 39 0.58 -9.37 1.62
N PHE A 40 -0.07 -8.35 2.19
CA PHE A 40 0.63 -7.19 2.72
C PHE A 40 1.21 -7.49 4.11
N ARG A 41 2.34 -6.88 4.41
CA ARG A 41 2.89 -6.88 5.77
C ARG A 41 2.17 -5.85 6.63
N ASP A 42 2.05 -6.10 7.93
CA ASP A 42 1.49 -5.14 8.90
C ASP A 42 2.17 -3.77 8.78
N SER A 43 3.49 -3.78 8.61
CA SER A 43 4.31 -2.57 8.46
C SER A 43 3.94 -1.71 7.25
N TYR A 44 3.29 -2.27 6.23
CA TYR A 44 2.77 -1.52 5.08
C TYR A 44 1.69 -0.54 5.53
N PHE A 45 0.73 -1.01 6.32
CA PHE A 45 -0.37 -0.21 6.86
C PHE A 45 0.12 0.71 7.98
N GLN A 46 0.89 0.17 8.93
CA GLN A 46 1.40 0.90 10.08
C GLN A 46 2.15 2.17 9.67
N LYS A 47 3.11 2.06 8.75
CA LYS A 47 3.89 3.21 8.26
C LYS A 47 3.00 4.27 7.60
N ARG A 48 1.95 3.88 6.86
CA ARG A 48 1.06 4.80 6.17
C ARG A 48 0.13 5.54 7.13
N PHE A 49 -0.43 4.85 8.12
CA PHE A 49 -1.25 5.51 9.14
C PHE A 49 -0.44 6.42 10.05
N LEU A 50 0.80 6.03 10.39
CA LEU A 50 1.68 6.84 11.24
C LEU A 50 2.20 8.11 10.57
N LEU A 51 2.17 8.24 9.25
CA LEU A 51 2.62 9.43 8.53
C LEU A 51 1.92 10.71 8.98
N ASP A 52 0.62 10.64 9.24
CA ASP A 52 -0.21 11.79 9.58
C ASP A 52 -0.79 11.68 11.01
N ALA A 53 -0.29 10.74 11.81
CA ALA A 53 -0.77 10.45 13.15
C ALA A 53 -0.09 11.28 14.25
N GLY A 54 0.81 12.21 13.89
CA GLY A 54 1.66 12.96 14.81
C GLY A 54 0.91 13.61 15.98
N PRO A 55 1.59 14.05 17.04
CA PRO A 55 0.93 14.87 18.05
C PRO A 55 0.62 16.29 17.51
N PRO A 56 -0.62 16.79 17.66
CA PRO A 56 -1.81 16.09 18.16
C PRO A 56 -2.50 15.22 17.08
N LEU A 57 -3.00 14.06 17.49
CA LEU A 57 -3.73 13.14 16.63
C LEU A 57 -4.97 13.78 16.01
N ASN A 58 -5.08 13.73 14.69
CA ASN A 58 -6.22 14.25 13.94
C ASN A 58 -6.95 13.13 13.19
N VAL A 59 -8.19 12.84 13.60
CA VAL A 59 -9.02 11.78 13.00
C VAL A 59 -9.32 12.06 11.53
N ASN A 60 -9.45 13.32 11.11
CA ASN A 60 -9.66 13.65 9.70
C ASN A 60 -8.42 13.28 8.83
N ALA A 61 -7.22 13.33 9.40
CA ALA A 61 -6.01 12.87 8.73
C ALA A 61 -6.01 11.34 8.59
N LEU A 62 -6.40 10.61 9.64
CA LEU A 62 -6.56 9.16 9.58
C LEU A 62 -7.63 8.74 8.57
N GLN A 63 -8.76 9.46 8.50
CA GLN A 63 -9.81 9.19 7.51
C GLN A 63 -9.33 9.39 6.08
N ARG A 64 -8.55 10.45 5.81
CA ARG A 64 -7.94 10.63 4.48
C ARG A 64 -6.98 9.50 4.13
N ARG A 65 -6.17 9.01 5.09
CA ARG A 65 -5.30 7.85 4.88
C ARG A 65 -6.08 6.58 4.60
N LEU A 66 -7.14 6.36 5.35
CA LEU A 66 -8.04 5.23 5.14
C LEU A 66 -8.61 5.26 3.71
N GLN A 67 -9.06 6.43 3.25
CA GLN A 67 -9.61 6.59 1.91
C GLN A 67 -8.56 6.32 0.82
N LEU A 68 -7.35 6.84 0.97
CA LEU A 68 -6.24 6.59 0.04
C LEU A 68 -5.85 5.11 -0.04
N LEU A 69 -5.92 4.40 1.09
CA LEU A 69 -5.69 2.95 1.10
C LEU A 69 -6.84 2.16 0.47
N LEU A 70 -8.09 2.63 0.61
CA LEU A 70 -9.26 2.02 -0.04
C LEU A 70 -9.25 2.20 -1.56
N ASP A 71 -8.59 3.23 -2.07
CA ASP A 71 -8.42 3.45 -3.51
C ASP A 71 -7.42 2.46 -4.14
N ASP A 72 -6.65 1.73 -3.33
CA ASP A 72 -5.77 0.68 -3.79
C ASP A 72 -6.57 -0.55 -4.26
N SER A 73 -6.46 -0.89 -5.53
CA SER A 73 -7.19 -2.01 -6.16
C SER A 73 -6.91 -3.37 -5.52
N ARG A 74 -5.81 -3.52 -4.79
CA ARG A 74 -5.40 -4.75 -4.08
C ARG A 74 -6.14 -4.96 -2.78
N ILE A 75 -6.76 -3.91 -2.26
CA ILE A 75 -7.55 -3.93 -1.02
C ILE A 75 -9.03 -4.04 -1.40
N GLN A 76 -9.71 -5.07 -0.90
CA GLN A 76 -11.13 -5.27 -1.13
C GLN A 76 -11.96 -4.51 -0.11
N ARG A 77 -11.56 -4.57 1.16
CA ARG A 77 -12.21 -3.89 2.27
C ARG A 77 -11.17 -3.49 3.31
N LEU A 78 -11.36 -2.33 3.90
CA LEU A 78 -10.53 -1.81 4.97
C LEU A 78 -11.43 -1.13 6.00
N ASN A 79 -11.44 -1.62 7.22
CA ASN A 79 -12.13 -1.02 8.34
C ASN A 79 -11.10 -0.60 9.39
N ALA A 80 -11.26 0.58 9.94
CA ALA A 80 -10.38 1.09 10.99
C ALA A 80 -11.21 1.65 12.15
N GLU A 81 -10.85 1.26 13.36
CA GLU A 81 -11.49 1.67 14.60
C GLU A 81 -10.45 2.26 15.54
N LEU A 82 -10.68 3.49 16.01
CA LEU A 82 -9.81 4.13 16.99
C LEU A 82 -10.29 3.76 18.40
N LYS A 83 -9.44 3.05 19.14
CA LYS A 83 -9.69 2.62 20.53
C LYS A 83 -8.85 3.46 21.50
N PRO A 84 -9.29 3.67 22.76
CA PRO A 84 -8.47 4.30 23.77
C PRO A 84 -7.25 3.45 24.09
N GLY A 85 -6.09 4.09 24.26
CA GLY A 85 -4.87 3.49 24.73
C GLY A 85 -4.81 3.36 26.25
N LEU A 86 -3.64 2.97 26.77
CA LEU A 86 -3.45 2.74 28.21
C LEU A 86 -3.31 4.05 29.01
N LYS A 87 -2.81 5.11 28.37
CA LYS A 87 -2.63 6.41 29.03
C LYS A 87 -3.63 7.44 28.48
N PRO A 88 -3.98 8.46 29.28
CA PRO A 88 -4.80 9.56 28.80
C PRO A 88 -4.20 10.19 27.53
N GLY A 89 -5.03 10.40 26.50
CA GLY A 89 -4.60 10.96 25.22
C GLY A 89 -4.06 9.92 24.22
N GLU A 90 -3.70 8.72 24.63
CA GLU A 90 -3.28 7.66 23.70
C GLU A 90 -4.47 7.02 22.97
N GLY A 91 -4.27 6.71 21.69
CA GLY A 91 -5.18 5.94 20.88
C GLY A 91 -4.46 4.77 20.23
N ILE A 92 -5.19 3.67 20.02
CA ILE A 92 -4.77 2.49 19.26
C ILE A 92 -5.70 2.38 18.07
N LEU A 93 -5.13 2.27 16.86
CA LEU A 93 -5.89 2.07 15.64
C LEU A 93 -5.96 0.58 15.32
N ASP A 94 -7.14 -0.01 15.44
CA ASP A 94 -7.43 -1.39 15.04
C ASP A 94 -7.86 -1.40 13.58
N VAL A 95 -7.11 -2.07 12.71
CA VAL A 95 -7.30 -2.07 11.27
C VAL A 95 -7.58 -3.50 10.79
N ARG A 96 -8.75 -3.70 10.19
CA ARG A 96 -9.12 -5.00 9.58
C ARG A 96 -9.11 -4.88 8.08
N VAL A 97 -8.35 -5.75 7.43
CA VAL A 97 -8.08 -5.74 6.00
C VAL A 97 -8.61 -7.01 5.36
N GLU A 98 -9.32 -6.85 4.24
CA GLU A 98 -9.60 -7.93 3.29
C GLU A 98 -8.87 -7.61 1.98
N GLU A 99 -8.00 -8.50 1.54
CA GLU A 99 -7.16 -8.32 0.37
C GLU A 99 -7.68 -9.11 -0.83
N ARG A 100 -7.43 -8.60 -2.02
CA ARG A 100 -7.63 -9.34 -3.27
C ARG A 100 -6.40 -10.19 -3.57
N THR A 101 -6.61 -11.24 -4.35
CA THR A 101 -5.50 -12.06 -4.88
C THR A 101 -4.58 -11.20 -5.74
N PRO A 102 -3.29 -11.08 -5.39
CA PRO A 102 -2.40 -10.12 -6.03
C PRO A 102 -1.72 -10.64 -7.32
N TYR A 103 -1.99 -11.87 -7.73
CA TYR A 103 -1.35 -12.45 -8.91
C TYR A 103 -2.35 -12.80 -10.00
N ARG A 104 -1.87 -12.72 -11.25
CA ARG A 104 -2.60 -13.11 -12.44
C ARG A 104 -1.66 -13.76 -13.44
N LEU A 105 -2.02 -14.96 -13.90
CA LEU A 105 -1.34 -15.66 -14.99
C LEU A 105 -2.25 -15.63 -16.22
N ILE A 106 -1.72 -15.15 -17.34
CA ILE A 106 -2.41 -15.09 -18.62
C ILE A 106 -1.59 -15.89 -19.62
N THR A 107 -2.22 -16.85 -20.28
CA THR A 107 -1.65 -17.57 -21.40
C THR A 107 -2.43 -17.23 -22.66
N GLU A 108 -1.74 -16.89 -23.72
CA GLU A 108 -2.35 -16.47 -24.97
C GLU A 108 -1.68 -17.20 -26.14
N TYR A 109 -2.50 -17.71 -27.07
CA TYR A 109 -2.05 -18.22 -28.33
C TYR A 109 -2.86 -17.54 -29.45
N ASN A 110 -2.17 -16.91 -30.37
CA ASN A 110 -2.82 -16.17 -31.45
C ASN A 110 -1.98 -16.21 -32.75
N ASN A 111 -2.61 -15.78 -33.85
CA ASN A 111 -2.00 -15.67 -35.18
C ASN A 111 -1.94 -14.22 -35.67
N TYR A 112 -1.75 -13.26 -34.75
CA TYR A 112 -1.75 -11.81 -35.09
C TYR A 112 -0.41 -11.32 -35.63
N GLN A 113 0.59 -12.20 -35.73
CA GLN A 113 1.89 -11.85 -36.31
C GLN A 113 1.82 -11.87 -37.83
N SER A 114 2.74 -11.12 -38.45
CA SER A 114 2.94 -11.19 -39.90
C SER A 114 3.46 -12.58 -40.31
N PRO A 115 2.99 -13.17 -41.43
CA PRO A 115 3.54 -14.41 -41.94
C PRO A 115 5.07 -14.43 -42.07
N SER A 116 5.67 -13.30 -42.40
CA SER A 116 7.13 -13.14 -42.55
C SER A 116 7.94 -13.32 -41.26
N VAL A 117 7.29 -13.35 -40.11
CA VAL A 117 7.91 -13.55 -38.78
C VAL A 117 7.26 -14.72 -38.02
N GLY A 118 6.42 -15.49 -38.70
CA GLY A 118 5.69 -16.61 -38.12
C GLY A 118 4.37 -16.19 -37.50
N GLU A 119 3.26 -16.52 -38.14
CA GLU A 119 1.89 -16.14 -37.79
C GLU A 119 1.52 -16.50 -36.35
N ASN A 120 1.88 -17.72 -35.95
CA ASN A 120 1.47 -18.27 -34.67
C ASN A 120 2.41 -17.82 -33.55
N ARG A 121 1.83 -17.21 -32.52
CA ARG A 121 2.54 -16.70 -31.36
C ARG A 121 1.95 -17.24 -30.05
N GLY A 122 2.79 -17.79 -29.22
CA GLY A 122 2.46 -18.12 -27.84
C GLY A 122 3.01 -17.06 -26.88
N LEU A 123 2.19 -16.61 -25.92
CA LEU A 123 2.55 -15.66 -24.89
C LEU A 123 2.17 -16.22 -23.51
N VAL A 124 3.03 -15.97 -22.54
CA VAL A 124 2.74 -16.20 -21.11
C VAL A 124 3.07 -14.90 -20.37
N THR A 125 2.08 -14.40 -19.63
CA THR A 125 2.20 -13.17 -18.87
C THR A 125 1.90 -13.44 -17.40
N LEU A 126 2.80 -13.05 -16.53
CA LEU A 126 2.66 -13.13 -15.08
C LEU A 126 2.65 -11.71 -14.48
N TRP A 127 1.61 -11.42 -13.71
CA TRP A 127 1.51 -10.23 -12.88
C TRP A 127 1.49 -10.64 -11.42
N HIS A 128 2.22 -9.90 -10.59
CA HIS A 128 2.13 -10.00 -9.15
C HIS A 128 2.22 -8.61 -8.53
N GLU A 129 1.15 -8.18 -7.87
CA GLU A 129 1.00 -6.79 -7.40
C GLU A 129 1.38 -6.60 -5.93
N ASN A 130 2.04 -7.57 -5.32
CA ASN A 130 2.54 -7.49 -3.95
C ASN A 130 3.45 -8.67 -3.61
N LEU A 131 4.58 -8.81 -4.31
CA LEU A 131 5.47 -9.98 -4.19
C LEU A 131 6.18 -10.04 -2.84
N THR A 132 6.60 -8.88 -2.29
CA THR A 132 7.35 -8.80 -1.02
C THR A 132 6.50 -8.41 0.18
N GLY A 133 5.22 -8.06 -0.03
CA GLY A 133 4.33 -7.56 1.02
C GLY A 133 4.43 -6.05 1.28
N ASN A 134 5.19 -5.34 0.47
CA ASN A 134 5.38 -3.89 0.60
C ASN A 134 4.63 -3.07 -0.47
N GLY A 135 3.78 -3.74 -1.28
CA GLY A 135 3.04 -3.09 -2.36
C GLY A 135 3.83 -2.97 -3.67
N ASP A 136 4.86 -3.79 -3.85
CA ASP A 136 5.68 -3.88 -5.05
C ASP A 136 4.91 -4.57 -6.19
N VAL A 137 5.25 -4.19 -7.42
CA VAL A 137 4.61 -4.73 -8.62
C VAL A 137 5.64 -5.42 -9.49
N PHE A 138 5.36 -6.66 -9.81
CA PHE A 138 6.11 -7.47 -10.74
C PHE A 138 5.27 -7.74 -12.00
N PHE A 139 5.88 -7.57 -13.16
CA PHE A 139 5.35 -7.97 -14.45
C PHE A 139 6.42 -8.75 -15.20
N GLY A 140 6.04 -9.90 -15.74
CA GLY A 140 6.90 -10.70 -16.60
C GLY A 140 6.10 -11.25 -17.78
N GLN A 141 6.61 -11.09 -18.99
CA GLN A 141 6.02 -11.66 -20.20
C GLN A 141 7.09 -12.40 -20.99
N TYR A 142 6.75 -13.61 -21.39
CA TYR A 142 7.53 -14.42 -22.31
C TYR A 142 6.68 -14.73 -23.54
N GLY A 143 7.26 -14.56 -24.72
CA GLY A 143 6.59 -14.87 -25.98
C GLY A 143 7.50 -15.54 -26.96
N ARG A 144 6.93 -16.37 -27.82
CA ARG A 144 7.64 -17.06 -28.91
C ARG A 144 6.75 -17.25 -30.13
N SER A 145 7.33 -17.07 -31.33
CA SER A 145 6.80 -17.50 -32.61
C SER A 145 7.93 -18.14 -33.43
N GLN A 146 7.64 -18.59 -34.67
CA GLN A 146 8.67 -19.22 -35.50
C GLN A 146 9.82 -18.29 -35.88
N GLY A 147 9.53 -17.03 -36.23
CA GLY A 147 10.53 -16.02 -36.58
C GLY A 147 10.85 -15.02 -35.48
N LEU A 148 10.25 -15.21 -34.29
CA LEU A 148 10.50 -14.37 -33.14
C LEU A 148 11.51 -15.05 -32.25
N ASN A 149 12.68 -14.46 -32.06
CA ASN A 149 13.51 -14.75 -30.90
C ASN A 149 12.68 -14.48 -29.64
N PRO A 150 12.90 -15.20 -28.51
CA PRO A 150 12.06 -15.07 -27.35
C PRO A 150 11.83 -13.59 -27.00
N LEU A 151 10.56 -13.18 -27.04
CA LEU A 151 10.14 -11.89 -26.47
C LEU A 151 10.25 -12.05 -24.96
N LEU A 152 11.01 -11.15 -24.35
CA LEU A 152 11.14 -11.02 -22.91
C LEU A 152 10.80 -9.58 -22.54
N ASP A 153 9.79 -9.43 -21.72
CA ASP A 153 9.44 -8.17 -21.10
C ASP A 153 9.33 -8.37 -19.59
N PHE A 154 10.11 -7.61 -18.85
CA PHE A 154 10.20 -7.71 -17.40
C PHE A 154 10.13 -6.31 -16.82
N LYS A 155 9.28 -6.12 -15.83
CA LYS A 155 9.19 -4.88 -15.06
C LYS A 155 9.03 -5.20 -13.59
N TYR A 156 9.80 -4.52 -12.76
CA TYR A 156 9.66 -4.56 -11.33
C TYR A 156 9.65 -3.15 -10.77
N SER A 157 8.68 -2.85 -9.91
CA SER A 157 8.53 -1.58 -9.25
C SER A 157 8.41 -1.79 -7.76
N PHE A 158 9.30 -1.16 -6.99
CA PHE A 158 9.36 -1.30 -5.54
C PHE A 158 9.18 0.06 -4.85
N PRO A 159 8.12 0.26 -4.06
CA PRO A 159 7.93 1.44 -3.24
C PRO A 159 8.85 1.36 -2.01
N PHE A 160 9.72 2.34 -1.83
CA PHE A 160 10.69 2.34 -0.72
C PHE A 160 10.28 3.21 0.46
N ASN A 161 9.17 3.94 0.36
CA ASN A 161 8.62 4.75 1.44
C ASN A 161 7.08 4.68 1.51
N ALA A 162 6.53 5.23 2.58
CA ALA A 162 5.08 5.25 2.81
C ALA A 162 4.32 6.32 2.00
N TYR A 163 5.03 7.14 1.21
CA TYR A 163 4.46 8.06 0.21
C TYR A 163 4.37 7.45 -1.18
N ASP A 164 4.62 6.13 -1.30
CA ASP A 164 4.61 5.37 -2.55
C ASP A 164 5.61 5.87 -3.61
N THR A 165 6.70 6.55 -3.16
CA THR A 165 7.83 6.80 -4.05
C THR A 165 8.46 5.47 -4.41
N ALA A 166 8.47 5.13 -5.69
CA ALA A 166 8.91 3.82 -6.15
C ALA A 166 10.12 3.91 -7.09
N LEU A 167 10.99 2.92 -6.97
CA LEU A 167 12.03 2.65 -7.95
C LEU A 167 11.52 1.56 -8.91
N SER A 168 11.60 1.82 -10.21
CA SER A 168 11.18 0.87 -11.23
C SER A 168 12.35 0.49 -12.11
N TYR A 169 12.45 -0.81 -12.40
CA TYR A 169 13.37 -1.37 -13.38
C TYR A 169 12.57 -2.06 -14.48
N GLU A 170 12.91 -1.77 -15.73
CA GLU A 170 12.27 -2.38 -16.90
C GLU A 170 13.35 -2.92 -17.84
N TYR A 171 13.16 -4.15 -18.29
CA TYR A 171 13.97 -4.80 -19.30
C TYR A 171 13.07 -5.37 -20.38
N ARG A 172 13.30 -4.94 -21.62
CA ARG A 172 12.55 -5.44 -22.78
C ARG A 172 13.51 -5.92 -23.87
N ARG A 173 13.29 -7.14 -24.32
CA ARG A 173 13.98 -7.71 -25.46
C ARG A 173 12.96 -8.26 -26.46
N ASN A 174 13.01 -7.73 -27.67
CA ASN A 174 12.17 -8.15 -28.78
C ASN A 174 13.01 -8.13 -30.05
N THR A 175 13.37 -9.28 -30.59
CA THR A 175 14.17 -9.40 -31.81
C THR A 175 13.41 -10.22 -32.82
N LEU A 176 13.08 -9.63 -33.95
CA LEU A 176 12.39 -10.28 -35.06
C LEU A 176 13.43 -10.71 -36.10
N SER A 177 13.25 -11.91 -36.62
CA SER A 177 13.96 -12.38 -37.83
C SER A 177 12.94 -12.74 -38.90
N VAL A 178 13.19 -12.28 -40.10
CA VAL A 178 12.35 -12.62 -41.26
C VAL A 178 12.58 -14.08 -41.63
N ILE A 179 11.49 -14.80 -41.81
CA ILE A 179 11.49 -16.19 -42.29
C ILE A 179 11.27 -16.12 -43.78
N GLU A 180 12.26 -16.62 -44.58
CA GLU A 180 12.15 -16.78 -46.03
C GLU A 180 11.41 -18.07 -46.39
#